data_f19f360946549c4ee797542ebe30557d
#
_entry.id   f19f360946549c4ee797542ebe30557d
#
_cell.length_a   1.000
_cell.length_b   1.000
_cell.length_c   1.000
_cell.angle_alpha   90.00
_cell.angle_beta   90.00
_cell.angle_gamma   90.00
#
_symmetry.space_group_name_H-M   'P 1'
#
loop_
_entity.id
_entity.type
_entity.pdbx_description
1 polymer ?
#
loop_
_entity_poly.entity_id
_entity_poly.type
_entity_poly.pdbx_seq_one_letter_code
_entity_poly.pdbx_strand_id
1 'polypeptide(L)'
;MKLSELHVRDPFILPFEGKYYFLFSPGKYAWEGRDGFYVTVSEDLEEWSEPKKVFTPPEGFWSNNNFWAPEIHYYKGEFYIFASFGARVGHKRAVQILKSKSPLGPFEVWSWPLTLSHLNSIDGTLYVENGTPYLIYSREVIDDPDRIGSLWAVELSEDLKFSRGEHTLLFKGSDPKWSEYKWEAKKTDPLTAWVAEIITCTSAFALY
;
A
#
# COMPACT_ATOMS: atom_id res chain seq x y z
N MET A 1 -9.90 -22.52 -4.17
CA MET A 1 -8.43 -22.71 -4.22
C MET A 1 -7.84 -22.52 -2.84
N LYS A 2 -6.68 -23.11 -2.57
CA LYS A 2 -5.96 -22.92 -1.29
C LYS A 2 -5.04 -21.69 -1.37
N LEU A 3 -4.79 -21.04 -0.25
CA LEU A 3 -3.87 -19.90 -0.17
C LEU A 3 -2.46 -20.24 -0.69
N SER A 4 -2.01 -21.50 -0.50
CA SER A 4 -0.73 -22.00 -1.01
C SER A 4 -0.61 -22.04 -2.54
N GLU A 5 -1.72 -21.95 -3.26
CA GLU A 5 -1.77 -21.92 -4.72
C GLU A 5 -1.68 -20.50 -5.28
N LEU A 6 -1.83 -19.48 -4.40
CA LEU A 6 -1.71 -18.07 -4.74
C LEU A 6 -0.26 -17.60 -4.63
N HIS A 7 0.29 -17.06 -5.69
CA HIS A 7 1.59 -16.41 -5.69
C HIS A 7 1.40 -14.92 -5.42
N VAL A 8 1.39 -14.55 -4.14
CA VAL A 8 1.03 -13.20 -3.68
C VAL A 8 2.16 -12.52 -2.91
N ARG A 9 2.12 -11.20 -2.89
CA ARG A 9 2.92 -10.32 -2.05
C ARG A 9 2.01 -9.30 -1.39
N ASP A 10 2.48 -8.70 -0.30
CA ASP A 10 1.81 -7.61 0.38
C ASP A 10 0.34 -7.95 0.68
N PRO A 11 0.08 -9.02 1.46
CA PRO A 11 -1.27 -9.51 1.72
C PRO A 11 -2.04 -8.55 2.63
N PHE A 12 -3.26 -8.20 2.24
CA PHE A 12 -4.20 -7.47 3.08
C PHE A 12 -5.58 -8.15 3.08
N ILE A 13 -6.14 -8.39 4.25
CA ILE A 13 -7.46 -9.03 4.40
C ILE A 13 -8.42 -8.07 5.10
N LEU A 14 -9.55 -7.78 4.45
CA LEU A 14 -10.68 -7.08 5.04
C LEU A 14 -11.75 -8.10 5.46
N PRO A 15 -12.03 -8.28 6.76
CA PRO A 15 -13.24 -8.95 7.22
C PRO A 15 -14.45 -8.01 7.03
N PHE A 16 -15.44 -8.46 6.28
CA PHE A 16 -16.65 -7.66 6.06
C PHE A 16 -17.85 -8.56 5.80
N GLU A 17 -18.96 -8.36 6.54
CA GLU A 17 -20.23 -9.10 6.43
C GLU A 17 -20.07 -10.63 6.36
N GLY A 18 -19.23 -11.19 7.27
CA GLY A 18 -19.02 -12.63 7.39
C GLY A 18 -18.15 -13.24 6.29
N LYS A 19 -17.49 -12.41 5.49
CA LYS A 19 -16.53 -12.83 4.45
C LYS A 19 -15.19 -12.14 4.65
N TYR A 20 -14.16 -12.72 4.05
CA TYR A 20 -12.80 -12.22 4.02
C TYR A 20 -12.43 -11.84 2.60
N TYR A 21 -12.10 -10.57 2.38
CA TYR A 21 -11.67 -10.04 1.09
C TYR A 21 -10.17 -9.86 1.12
N PHE A 22 -9.46 -10.65 0.33
CA PHE A 22 -8.01 -10.65 0.31
C PHE A 22 -7.50 -9.94 -0.94
N LEU A 23 -6.84 -8.80 -0.71
CA LEU A 23 -6.11 -8.05 -1.72
C LEU A 23 -4.62 -8.37 -1.64
N PHE A 24 -3.95 -8.29 -2.78
CA PHE A 24 -2.53 -8.56 -2.87
C PHE A 24 -1.91 -7.96 -4.13
N SER A 25 -0.59 -7.79 -4.09
CA SER A 25 0.22 -7.56 -5.29
C SER A 25 0.52 -8.90 -5.97
N PRO A 26 0.29 -9.04 -7.30
CA PRO A 26 0.57 -10.29 -8.01
C PRO A 26 2.06 -10.68 -7.91
N GLY A 27 2.37 -11.88 -7.36
CA GLY A 27 3.74 -12.26 -6.97
C GLY A 27 4.74 -12.34 -8.11
N LYS A 28 4.48 -13.15 -9.14
CA LYS A 28 5.43 -13.42 -10.23
C LYS A 28 5.75 -12.18 -11.08
N TYR A 29 4.81 -11.25 -11.17
CA TYR A 29 4.91 -10.04 -11.99
C TYR A 29 4.72 -8.76 -11.18
N ALA A 30 4.86 -8.84 -9.86
CA ALA A 30 4.67 -7.70 -8.95
C ALA A 30 5.58 -6.52 -9.28
N TRP A 31 6.78 -6.79 -9.79
CA TRP A 31 7.71 -5.78 -10.27
C TRP A 31 7.27 -5.08 -11.55
N GLU A 32 6.45 -5.76 -12.34
CA GLU A 32 5.91 -5.28 -13.61
C GLU A 32 4.43 -4.89 -13.49
N GLY A 33 3.84 -5.03 -12.27
CA GLY A 33 2.42 -4.83 -12.01
C GLY A 33 1.88 -3.56 -12.67
N ARG A 34 1.29 -3.73 -13.84
CA ARG A 34 0.79 -2.65 -14.71
C ARG A 34 -0.68 -2.78 -14.98
N ASP A 35 -1.25 -3.90 -14.57
CA ASP A 35 -2.56 -4.30 -15.06
C ASP A 35 -3.69 -4.11 -14.04
N GLY A 36 -3.39 -3.67 -12.80
CA GLY A 36 -4.40 -3.37 -11.80
C GLY A 36 -4.29 -4.19 -10.52
N PHE A 37 -5.41 -4.28 -9.77
CA PHE A 37 -5.50 -5.03 -8.53
C PHE A 37 -6.55 -6.13 -8.62
N TYR A 38 -6.34 -7.17 -7.78
CA TYR A 38 -7.19 -8.34 -7.72
C TYR A 38 -7.64 -8.59 -6.29
N VAL A 39 -8.82 -9.19 -6.16
CA VAL A 39 -9.38 -9.64 -4.89
C VAL A 39 -9.79 -11.11 -5.01
N THR A 40 -9.54 -11.89 -3.96
CA THR A 40 -10.13 -13.20 -3.76
C THR A 40 -10.95 -13.19 -2.47
N VAL A 41 -11.94 -14.06 -2.35
CA VAL A 41 -12.88 -14.07 -1.23
C VAL A 41 -12.92 -15.44 -0.58
N SER A 42 -13.00 -15.45 0.74
CA SER A 42 -13.20 -16.65 1.56
C SER A 42 -14.28 -16.42 2.61
N GLU A 43 -14.91 -17.51 3.06
CA GLU A 43 -15.81 -17.51 4.22
C GLU A 43 -15.16 -18.15 5.45
N ASP A 44 -14.03 -18.85 5.29
CA ASP A 44 -13.38 -19.66 6.34
C ASP A 44 -11.87 -19.44 6.46
N LEU A 45 -11.26 -18.58 5.60
CA LEU A 45 -9.82 -18.35 5.46
C LEU A 45 -9.02 -19.55 4.91
N GLU A 46 -9.68 -20.65 4.57
CA GLU A 46 -9.04 -21.85 4.03
C GLU A 46 -9.28 -21.99 2.52
N GLU A 47 -10.54 -21.84 2.11
CA GLU A 47 -10.92 -21.94 0.70
C GLU A 47 -11.19 -20.54 0.13
N TRP A 48 -10.55 -20.24 -0.98
CA TRP A 48 -10.59 -18.95 -1.64
C TRP A 48 -11.18 -19.04 -3.04
N SER A 49 -11.92 -18.04 -3.44
CA SER A 49 -12.43 -17.91 -4.81
C SER A 49 -11.28 -17.70 -5.81
N GLU A 50 -11.56 -17.86 -7.10
CA GLU A 50 -10.66 -17.36 -8.13
C GLU A 50 -10.47 -15.83 -7.99
N PRO A 51 -9.23 -15.32 -8.20
CA PRO A 51 -8.98 -13.89 -8.15
C PRO A 51 -9.78 -13.12 -9.20
N LYS A 52 -10.51 -12.12 -8.74
CA LYS A 52 -11.26 -11.20 -9.59
C LYS A 52 -10.52 -9.88 -9.71
N LYS A 53 -10.32 -9.39 -10.94
CA LYS A 53 -9.78 -8.04 -11.16
C LYS A 53 -10.78 -6.99 -10.69
N VAL A 54 -10.36 -6.10 -9.80
CA VAL A 54 -11.20 -5.08 -9.19
C VAL A 54 -10.82 -3.66 -9.58
N PHE A 55 -9.60 -3.47 -10.08
CA PHE A 55 -9.14 -2.20 -10.63
C PHE A 55 -8.37 -2.42 -11.93
N THR A 56 -8.70 -1.63 -12.94
CA THR A 56 -7.93 -1.48 -14.18
C THR A 56 -7.59 -0.01 -14.35
N PRO A 57 -6.31 0.35 -14.52
CA PRO A 57 -5.93 1.74 -14.71
C PRO A 57 -6.61 2.30 -15.97
N PRO A 58 -7.24 3.48 -15.89
CA PRO A 58 -7.83 4.11 -17.07
C PRO A 58 -6.77 4.57 -18.07
N GLU A 59 -7.17 4.81 -19.30
CA GLU A 59 -6.30 5.40 -20.29
C GLU A 59 -5.75 6.74 -19.78
N GLY A 60 -4.45 6.97 -19.95
CA GLY A 60 -3.79 8.16 -19.46
C GLY A 60 -3.53 8.20 -17.95
N PHE A 61 -3.75 7.09 -17.25
CA PHE A 61 -3.38 7.01 -15.82
C PHE A 61 -1.89 7.37 -15.64
N TRP A 62 -1.60 8.21 -14.65
CA TRP A 62 -0.27 8.79 -14.46
C TRP A 62 0.84 7.77 -14.19
N SER A 63 0.50 6.63 -13.57
CA SER A 63 1.42 5.54 -13.27
C SER A 63 1.25 4.39 -14.27
N ASN A 64 2.34 3.71 -14.57
CA ASN A 64 2.34 2.55 -15.45
C ASN A 64 3.15 1.37 -14.92
N ASN A 65 3.57 1.41 -13.66
CA ASN A 65 4.34 0.34 -13.01
C ASN A 65 4.19 0.40 -11.49
N ASN A 66 4.72 -0.62 -10.81
CA ASN A 66 4.78 -0.70 -9.36
C ASN A 66 3.40 -0.47 -8.70
N PHE A 67 2.39 -1.20 -9.11
CA PHE A 67 1.10 -1.25 -8.45
C PHE A 67 1.24 -2.21 -7.27
N TRP A 68 1.57 -1.65 -6.08
CA TRP A 68 2.00 -2.41 -4.92
C TRP A 68 1.14 -2.17 -3.70
N ALA A 69 1.19 -3.14 -2.78
CA ALA A 69 0.65 -3.09 -1.44
C ALA A 69 -0.76 -2.45 -1.38
N PRO A 70 -1.77 -3.02 -2.08
CA PRO A 70 -3.13 -2.52 -1.99
C PRO A 70 -3.74 -2.91 -0.65
N GLU A 71 -4.23 -1.93 0.11
CA GLU A 71 -5.01 -2.14 1.33
C GLU A 71 -6.45 -1.67 1.13
N ILE A 72 -7.42 -2.53 1.39
CA ILE A 72 -8.84 -2.19 1.27
C ILE A 72 -9.46 -1.84 2.63
N HIS A 73 -10.10 -0.69 2.70
CA HIS A 73 -10.76 -0.19 3.90
C HIS A 73 -12.24 0.11 3.63
N TYR A 74 -13.10 -0.21 4.60
CA TYR A 74 -14.48 0.23 4.60
C TYR A 74 -14.60 1.50 5.45
N TYR A 75 -15.01 2.59 4.82
CA TYR A 75 -15.14 3.88 5.49
C TYR A 75 -16.37 4.64 5.00
N LYS A 76 -17.22 5.07 5.94
CA LYS A 76 -18.43 5.85 5.67
C LYS A 76 -19.33 5.26 4.58
N GLY A 77 -19.52 3.93 4.59
CA GLY A 77 -20.44 3.24 3.68
C GLY A 77 -19.86 2.86 2.31
N GLU A 78 -18.58 3.13 2.07
CA GLU A 78 -17.92 2.82 0.80
C GLU A 78 -16.54 2.17 1.02
N PHE A 79 -16.01 1.53 -0.02
CA PHE A 79 -14.73 0.83 0.02
C PHE A 79 -13.66 1.67 -0.67
N TYR A 80 -12.48 1.70 -0.05
CA TYR A 80 -11.34 2.45 -0.54
C TYR A 80 -10.11 1.55 -0.57
N ILE A 81 -9.38 1.56 -1.69
CA ILE A 81 -8.07 0.93 -1.78
C ILE A 81 -7.01 2.02 -1.69
N PHE A 82 -6.14 1.89 -0.70
CA PHE A 82 -4.90 2.65 -0.58
C PHE A 82 -3.80 1.82 -1.24
N ALA A 83 -3.12 2.37 -2.23
CA ALA A 83 -2.10 1.63 -2.95
C ALA A 83 -0.93 2.50 -3.36
N SER A 84 0.22 1.87 -3.48
CA SER A 84 1.44 2.49 -4.01
C SER A 84 1.48 2.37 -5.52
N PHE A 85 1.87 3.46 -6.17
CA PHE A 85 2.03 3.52 -7.62
C PHE A 85 3.38 4.11 -7.97
N GLY A 86 4.12 3.43 -8.86
CA GLY A 86 5.31 3.96 -9.47
C GLY A 86 4.98 4.78 -10.69
N ALA A 87 5.80 5.79 -10.97
CA ALA A 87 5.62 6.62 -12.13
C ALA A 87 6.74 6.42 -13.16
N ARG A 88 6.51 6.95 -14.35
CA ARG A 88 7.53 7.06 -15.40
C ARG A 88 8.65 7.99 -14.96
N VAL A 89 9.73 7.98 -15.74
CA VAL A 89 10.90 8.84 -15.52
C VAL A 89 10.51 10.27 -15.11
N GLY A 90 11.06 10.73 -13.99
CA GLY A 90 10.83 12.07 -13.46
C GLY A 90 9.76 12.19 -12.38
N HIS A 91 9.01 11.12 -12.10
CA HIS A 91 8.03 11.11 -11.01
C HIS A 91 8.45 10.14 -9.91
N LYS A 92 8.11 10.49 -8.68
CA LYS A 92 8.33 9.64 -7.50
C LYS A 92 7.18 8.64 -7.33
N ARG A 93 7.44 7.54 -6.62
CA ARG A 93 6.37 6.66 -6.14
C ARG A 93 5.50 7.41 -5.16
N ALA A 94 4.19 7.16 -5.24
CA ALA A 94 3.23 7.83 -4.38
C ALA A 94 2.08 6.91 -4.00
N VAL A 95 1.44 7.21 -2.88
CA VAL A 95 0.19 6.58 -2.47
C VAL A 95 -0.99 7.34 -3.05
N GLN A 96 -1.95 6.59 -3.60
CA GLN A 96 -3.19 7.11 -4.15
C GLN A 96 -4.37 6.24 -3.73
N ILE A 97 -5.55 6.82 -3.66
CA ILE A 97 -6.77 6.15 -3.23
C ILE A 97 -7.66 5.87 -4.42
N LEU A 98 -8.18 4.64 -4.46
CA LEU A 98 -9.25 4.19 -5.34
C LEU A 98 -10.51 3.98 -4.53
N LYS A 99 -11.69 4.04 -5.14
CA LYS A 99 -12.99 3.97 -4.46
C LYS A 99 -13.97 3.05 -5.19
N SER A 100 -14.80 2.36 -4.44
CA SER A 100 -15.92 1.56 -4.96
C SER A 100 -17.06 1.47 -3.95
N LYS A 101 -18.26 1.15 -4.43
CA LYS A 101 -19.43 0.80 -3.59
C LYS A 101 -19.41 -0.67 -3.14
N SER A 102 -18.52 -1.48 -3.70
CA SER A 102 -18.41 -2.91 -3.43
C SER A 102 -16.96 -3.31 -3.19
N PRO A 103 -16.66 -4.22 -2.26
CA PRO A 103 -15.30 -4.74 -2.07
C PRO A 103 -14.81 -5.53 -3.29
N LEU A 104 -15.73 -5.95 -4.17
CA LEU A 104 -15.45 -6.64 -5.42
C LEU A 104 -15.35 -5.69 -6.63
N GLY A 105 -15.24 -4.40 -6.37
CA GLY A 105 -15.14 -3.37 -7.40
C GLY A 105 -16.34 -3.26 -8.34
N PRO A 106 -16.20 -2.61 -9.48
CA PRO A 106 -14.96 -1.99 -9.96
C PRO A 106 -14.55 -0.81 -9.08
N PHE A 107 -13.25 -0.68 -8.84
CA PHE A 107 -12.70 0.50 -8.20
C PHE A 107 -12.32 1.53 -9.26
N GLU A 108 -12.56 2.79 -8.94
CA GLU A 108 -12.23 3.94 -9.77
C GLU A 108 -11.21 4.82 -9.06
N VAL A 109 -10.45 5.59 -9.82
CA VAL A 109 -9.51 6.58 -9.28
C VAL A 109 -10.30 7.63 -8.49
N TRP A 110 -9.95 7.79 -7.21
CA TRP A 110 -10.64 8.70 -6.31
C TRP A 110 -9.85 9.96 -6.00
N SER A 111 -8.61 9.82 -5.58
CA SER A 111 -7.73 10.94 -5.24
C SER A 111 -6.70 11.20 -6.33
N TRP A 112 -5.99 12.32 -6.24
CA TRP A 112 -4.65 12.46 -6.79
C TRP A 112 -3.65 11.73 -5.88
N PRO A 113 -2.37 11.55 -6.29
CA PRO A 113 -1.31 11.14 -5.37
C PRO A 113 -1.29 12.03 -4.13
N LEU A 114 -1.31 11.41 -2.93
CA LEU A 114 -1.52 12.10 -1.66
C LEU A 114 -0.23 12.34 -0.87
N THR A 115 0.86 11.68 -1.27
CA THR A 115 2.16 11.82 -0.60
C THR A 115 3.03 12.89 -1.24
N LEU A 116 4.15 13.23 -0.59
CA LEU A 116 5.03 14.29 -1.03
C LEU A 116 5.65 14.00 -2.40
N SER A 117 5.42 14.88 -3.38
CA SER A 117 5.78 14.68 -4.78
C SER A 117 7.29 14.57 -5.07
N HIS A 118 8.12 15.02 -4.13
CA HIS A 118 9.59 14.99 -4.25
C HIS A 118 10.25 13.79 -3.56
N LEU A 119 9.46 12.94 -2.87
CA LEU A 119 9.93 11.77 -2.14
C LEU A 119 9.22 10.51 -2.64
N ASN A 120 9.95 9.39 -2.69
CA ASN A 120 9.33 8.09 -2.93
C ASN A 120 8.59 7.64 -1.67
N SER A 121 7.32 7.40 -1.83
CA SER A 121 6.41 7.01 -0.74
C SER A 121 5.62 5.77 -1.14
N ILE A 122 5.50 4.83 -0.21
CA ILE A 122 4.84 3.54 -0.40
C ILE A 122 4.00 3.15 0.82
N ASP A 123 3.26 2.07 0.71
CA ASP A 123 2.60 1.34 1.79
C ASP A 123 1.70 2.27 2.65
N GLY A 124 0.75 2.88 1.96
CA GLY A 124 -0.21 3.77 2.60
C GLY A 124 -1.38 3.02 3.21
N THR A 125 -1.73 3.36 4.45
CA THR A 125 -2.89 2.82 5.16
C THR A 125 -3.79 3.93 5.70
N LEU A 126 -5.08 3.62 5.91
CA LEU A 126 -6.04 4.50 6.56
C LEU A 126 -5.98 4.31 8.08
N TYR A 127 -5.79 5.40 8.80
CA TYR A 127 -5.98 5.47 10.25
C TYR A 127 -7.05 6.51 10.56
N VAL A 128 -7.96 6.19 11.48
CA VAL A 128 -9.02 7.13 11.89
C VAL A 128 -8.91 7.37 13.40
N GLU A 129 -8.69 8.61 13.79
CA GLU A 129 -8.64 9.02 15.18
C GLU A 129 -9.70 10.10 15.47
N ASN A 130 -10.58 9.83 16.43
CA ASN A 130 -11.66 10.74 16.82
C ASN A 130 -12.50 11.25 15.63
N GLY A 131 -12.71 10.40 14.62
CA GLY A 131 -13.46 10.72 13.41
C GLY A 131 -12.65 11.43 12.31
N THR A 132 -11.41 11.81 12.58
CA THR A 132 -10.49 12.41 11.61
C THR A 132 -9.69 11.33 10.90
N PRO A 133 -9.75 11.25 9.55
CA PRO A 133 -8.98 10.26 8.80
C PRO A 133 -7.55 10.77 8.54
N TYR A 134 -6.60 9.85 8.59
CA TYR A 134 -5.19 10.07 8.29
C TYR A 134 -4.70 9.04 7.28
N LEU A 135 -3.83 9.46 6.38
CA LEU A 135 -2.96 8.57 5.62
C LEU A 135 -1.67 8.39 6.42
N ILE A 136 -1.37 7.15 6.78
CA ILE A 136 -0.05 6.77 7.29
C ILE A 136 0.69 6.08 6.15
N TYR A 137 1.95 6.41 5.92
CA TYR A 137 2.71 5.88 4.80
C TYR A 137 4.21 5.83 5.08
N SER A 138 4.92 4.99 4.35
CA SER A 138 6.37 4.88 4.41
C SER A 138 7.05 5.79 3.40
N ARG A 139 8.09 6.50 3.83
CA ARG A 139 9.09 7.08 2.94
C ARG A 139 10.19 6.06 2.71
N GLU A 140 10.48 5.82 1.44
CA GLU A 140 11.50 4.84 1.06
C GLU A 140 12.93 5.29 1.42
N VAL A 141 13.78 4.32 1.72
CA VAL A 141 15.19 4.51 2.08
C VAL A 141 16.03 5.17 0.97
N ILE A 142 15.58 5.09 -0.28
CA ILE A 142 16.35 5.60 -1.43
C ILE A 142 16.44 7.12 -1.46
N ASP A 143 15.54 7.83 -0.82
CA ASP A 143 15.53 9.29 -0.71
C ASP A 143 16.22 9.78 0.57
N ASP A 144 16.66 8.88 1.45
CA ASP A 144 17.32 9.22 2.70
C ASP A 144 18.84 9.06 2.56
N PRO A 145 19.64 10.09 2.93
CA PRO A 145 21.10 10.00 2.84
C PRO A 145 21.70 8.85 3.67
N ASP A 146 21.08 8.56 4.82
CA ASP A 146 21.52 7.50 5.73
C ASP A 146 20.88 6.15 5.41
N ARG A 147 20.05 6.09 4.35
CA ARG A 147 19.31 4.89 3.96
C ARG A 147 18.40 4.35 5.06
N ILE A 148 17.76 5.24 5.80
CA ILE A 148 16.84 4.90 6.88
C ILE A 148 15.41 5.19 6.41
N GLY A 149 14.56 4.16 6.39
CA GLY A 149 13.13 4.30 6.15
C GLY A 149 12.46 5.07 7.29
N SER A 150 11.35 5.73 6.99
CA SER A 150 10.60 6.51 7.98
C SER A 150 9.10 6.42 7.75
N LEU A 151 8.34 6.48 8.83
CA LEU A 151 6.88 6.49 8.82
C LEU A 151 6.37 7.91 8.97
N TRP A 152 5.40 8.26 8.15
CA TRP A 152 4.82 9.60 8.08
C TRP A 152 3.31 9.53 8.16
N ALA A 153 2.71 10.61 8.64
CA ALA A 153 1.26 10.80 8.63
C ALA A 153 0.87 12.13 8.00
N VAL A 154 -0.29 12.15 7.37
CA VAL A 154 -0.96 13.38 6.95
C VAL A 154 -2.46 13.24 7.15
N GLU A 155 -3.11 14.30 7.63
CA GLU A 155 -4.56 14.36 7.71
C GLU A 155 -5.17 14.29 6.31
N LEU A 156 -6.28 13.58 6.18
CA LEU A 156 -7.08 13.53 4.95
C LEU A 156 -8.34 14.37 5.07
N SER A 157 -8.86 14.81 3.93
CA SER A 157 -10.24 15.30 3.87
C SER A 157 -11.21 14.19 4.28
N GLU A 158 -12.36 14.57 4.81
CA GLU A 158 -13.38 13.65 5.31
C GLU A 158 -13.85 12.64 4.25
N ASP A 159 -13.78 13.00 2.99
CA ASP A 159 -14.07 12.15 1.83
C ASP A 159 -12.84 11.38 1.30
N LEU A 160 -11.71 11.45 1.98
CA LEU A 160 -10.42 10.82 1.64
C LEU A 160 -9.83 11.28 0.29
N LYS A 161 -10.24 12.41 -0.24
CA LYS A 161 -9.84 12.83 -1.60
C LYS A 161 -8.57 13.66 -1.64
N PHE A 162 -8.26 14.35 -0.56
CA PHE A 162 -7.15 15.31 -0.46
C PHE A 162 -6.39 15.11 0.85
N SER A 163 -5.07 15.29 0.81
CA SER A 163 -4.27 15.51 2.02
C SER A 163 -4.47 16.95 2.51
N ARG A 164 -4.47 17.12 3.84
CA ARG A 164 -4.65 18.40 4.52
C ARG A 164 -3.48 18.70 5.45
N GLY A 165 -2.99 19.92 5.38
CA GLY A 165 -1.91 20.37 6.27
C GLY A 165 -0.54 19.77 5.93
N GLU A 166 0.32 19.73 6.92
CA GLU A 166 1.70 19.28 6.79
C GLU A 166 1.83 17.77 7.00
N HIS A 167 2.73 17.15 6.26
CA HIS A 167 3.11 15.77 6.46
C HIS A 167 4.05 15.69 7.68
N THR A 168 3.67 14.88 8.66
CA THR A 168 4.37 14.77 9.93
C THR A 168 5.19 13.47 9.97
N LEU A 169 6.48 13.59 10.27
CA LEU A 169 7.32 12.43 10.58
C LEU A 169 6.88 11.84 11.92
N LEU A 170 6.49 10.57 11.92
CA LEU A 170 6.15 9.84 13.15
C LEU A 170 7.41 9.28 13.81
N PHE A 171 8.20 8.51 13.07
CA PHE A 171 9.48 7.98 13.53
C PHE A 171 10.33 7.48 12.35
N LYS A 172 11.61 7.30 12.61
CA LYS A 172 12.56 6.65 11.71
C LYS A 172 12.78 5.19 12.12
N GLY A 173 13.14 4.35 11.18
CA GLY A 173 13.49 2.95 11.45
C GLY A 173 14.66 2.77 12.42
N SER A 174 15.47 3.80 12.62
CA SER A 174 16.59 3.83 13.59
C SER A 174 16.19 4.24 15.01
N ASP A 175 15.01 4.79 15.23
CA ASP A 175 14.61 5.36 16.53
C ASP A 175 14.37 4.29 17.62
N PRO A 176 13.78 3.10 17.32
CA PRO A 176 13.59 2.07 18.31
C PRO A 176 14.93 1.47 18.77
N LYS A 177 15.14 1.39 20.10
CA LYS A 177 16.36 0.83 20.69
C LYS A 177 16.63 -0.65 20.35
N TRP A 178 15.60 -1.37 19.94
CA TRP A 178 15.68 -2.77 19.48
C TRP A 178 15.96 -2.92 17.99
N SER A 179 15.98 -1.80 17.24
CA SER A 179 16.33 -1.78 15.82
C SER A 179 17.86 -1.85 15.68
N GLU A 180 18.35 -3.02 15.33
CA GLU A 180 19.79 -3.24 15.01
C GLU A 180 20.08 -3.09 13.52
N TYR A 181 19.26 -2.31 12.81
CA TYR A 181 19.38 -2.20 11.36
C TYR A 181 20.69 -1.55 10.96
N LYS A 182 21.57 -2.33 10.33
CA LYS A 182 22.75 -1.85 9.61
C LYS A 182 22.56 -2.16 8.12
N TRP A 183 22.31 -1.14 7.33
CA TRP A 183 22.36 -1.27 5.89
C TRP A 183 23.83 -1.45 5.47
N GLU A 184 24.24 -2.69 5.30
CA GLU A 184 25.47 -3.01 4.56
C GLU A 184 25.08 -3.21 3.09
N ALA A 185 25.24 -2.17 2.29
CA ALA A 185 25.10 -2.27 0.84
C ALA A 185 26.17 -3.21 0.31
N LYS A 186 25.87 -4.49 0.19
CA LYS A 186 26.67 -5.38 -0.66
C LYS A 186 26.46 -4.89 -2.09
N LYS A 187 27.48 -4.31 -2.66
CA LYS A 187 27.53 -3.70 -4.00
C LYS A 187 27.19 -4.66 -5.16
N THR A 188 26.80 -5.90 -4.90
CA THR A 188 26.73 -6.98 -5.90
C THR A 188 25.38 -7.64 -6.05
N ASP A 189 24.37 -7.31 -5.22
CA ASP A 189 23.04 -7.92 -5.36
C ASP A 189 21.89 -6.90 -5.23
N PRO A 190 21.27 -6.51 -6.37
CA PRO A 190 20.11 -5.62 -6.36
C PRO A 190 18.90 -6.18 -5.63
N LEU A 191 18.79 -7.51 -5.46
CA LEU A 191 17.64 -8.17 -4.83
C LEU A 191 17.70 -8.13 -3.30
N THR A 192 18.88 -8.12 -2.69
CA THR A 192 19.01 -8.01 -1.24
C THR A 192 18.71 -6.63 -0.69
N ALA A 193 18.75 -5.59 -1.53
CA ALA A 193 18.38 -4.23 -1.17
C ALA A 193 16.89 -4.10 -0.79
N TRP A 194 16.04 -4.94 -1.38
CA TRP A 194 14.58 -4.88 -1.23
C TRP A 194 14.05 -5.65 -0.03
N VAL A 195 14.72 -6.72 0.40
CA VAL A 195 14.30 -7.55 1.53
C VAL A 195 14.32 -6.77 2.85
N ALA A 196 15.18 -5.76 2.95
CA ALA A 196 15.31 -4.96 4.16
C ALA A 196 14.18 -3.91 4.34
N GLU A 197 13.54 -3.46 3.27
CA GLU A 197 12.42 -2.51 3.34
C GLU A 197 11.14 -3.13 3.90
N ILE A 198 10.87 -4.39 3.58
CA ILE A 198 9.61 -5.07 3.90
C ILE A 198 9.49 -5.39 5.39
N ILE A 199 10.59 -5.62 6.09
CA ILE A 199 10.55 -6.07 7.50
C ILE A 199 10.20 -4.94 8.47
N THR A 200 10.35 -3.68 8.10
CA THR A 200 10.19 -2.56 9.03
C THR A 200 8.78 -1.96 9.11
N CYS A 201 7.92 -2.15 8.14
CA CYS A 201 6.62 -1.44 8.13
C CYS A 201 5.37 -2.31 8.24
N THR A 202 5.36 -3.52 7.70
CA THR A 202 4.11 -4.31 7.61
C THR A 202 3.72 -5.07 8.88
N SER A 203 4.62 -5.26 9.84
CA SER A 203 4.32 -6.02 11.08
C SER A 203 3.75 -5.17 12.23
N ALA A 204 3.70 -3.85 12.11
CA ALA A 204 3.31 -2.98 13.22
C ALA A 204 1.79 -2.68 13.29
N PHE A 205 1.02 -2.90 12.24
CA PHE A 205 -0.38 -2.48 12.16
C PHE A 205 -1.41 -3.59 11.93
N ALA A 206 -1.02 -4.86 12.01
CA ALA A 206 -1.94 -6.00 11.90
C ALA A 206 -2.66 -6.37 13.21
N LEU A 207 -2.79 -5.42 14.14
CA LEU A 207 -3.51 -5.62 15.40
C LEU A 207 -4.61 -4.57 15.54
N TYR A 208 -5.78 -4.87 14.96
CA TYR A 208 -7.12 -4.52 15.52
C TYR A 208 -8.21 -5.20 14.69
#